data_6eee9b23b51668865378f86c2b29b6c2
#
_entry.id   6eee9b23b51668865378f86c2b29b6c2
#
_cell.length_a   1.000
_cell.length_b   1.000
_cell.length_c   1.000
_cell.angle_alpha   90.00
_cell.angle_beta   90.00
_cell.angle_gamma   90.00
#
_symmetry.space_group_name_H-M   'P 1'
#
loop_
_entity.id
_entity.type
_entity.pdbx_description
1 polymer ?
#
loop_
_entity_poly.entity_id
_entity_poly.type
_entity_poly.pdbx_seq_one_letter_code
_entity_poly.pdbx_strand_id
1 'polypeptide(L)'
;LFFLNVDYKNDLPKIKKCFLFNNKLNKNFKDDNLQFLEYLNFEKFINSEMPECVFYELPDFLLKSIKRNFKLDWKNVALSLNEEAFVDLRVNMLKNKTRDDILNSLKEIDVPCKISKYSPLGIRLLKRFPINGNKLFKSGNIEIQGEASQLSALILGAKPGMQVADICAGAGGKS
;
A
#
# COMPACT_ATOMS: atom_id res chain seq x y z
N LEU A 1 -8.63 12.61 8.82
CA LEU A 1 -7.35 12.70 8.10
C LEU A 1 -7.05 11.47 7.20
N PHE A 2 -8.10 10.76 6.74
CA PHE A 2 -7.98 9.60 5.86
C PHE A 2 -8.49 9.90 4.43
N PHE A 3 -8.58 11.17 4.01
CA PHE A 3 -9.50 11.55 2.94
C PHE A 3 -8.87 12.01 1.62
N LEU A 4 -7.57 12.00 1.44
CA LEU A 4 -6.96 12.70 0.31
C LEU A 4 -6.67 11.86 -0.94
N ASN A 5 -6.89 10.54 -0.93
CA ASN A 5 -6.82 9.71 -2.15
C ASN A 5 -8.20 9.20 -2.62
N VAL A 6 -9.27 9.85 -2.19
CA VAL A 6 -10.62 9.49 -2.60
C VAL A 6 -11.04 10.45 -3.71
N ASP A 7 -11.44 9.93 -4.86
CA ASP A 7 -12.13 10.71 -5.89
C ASP A 7 -13.50 11.15 -5.35
N TYR A 8 -13.50 12.31 -4.69
CA TYR A 8 -14.64 12.83 -3.93
C TYR A 8 -15.92 12.97 -4.77
N LYS A 9 -15.80 13.22 -6.08
CA LYS A 9 -16.98 13.33 -6.96
C LYS A 9 -17.69 11.99 -7.12
N ASN A 10 -16.94 10.90 -7.19
CA ASN A 10 -17.49 9.56 -7.41
C ASN A 10 -17.69 8.76 -6.11
N ASP A 11 -16.96 9.08 -5.05
CA ASP A 11 -16.93 8.28 -3.82
C ASP A 11 -17.73 8.90 -2.65
N LEU A 12 -18.29 10.11 -2.81
CA LEU A 12 -19.13 10.75 -1.77
C LEU A 12 -20.23 9.82 -1.24
N PRO A 13 -20.97 9.05 -2.09
CA PRO A 13 -21.94 8.07 -1.62
C PRO A 13 -21.32 6.94 -0.79
N LYS A 14 -20.09 6.52 -1.10
CA LYS A 14 -19.37 5.48 -0.36
C LYS A 14 -18.89 6.01 0.99
N ILE A 15 -18.42 7.26 1.04
CA ILE A 15 -18.03 7.95 2.26
C ILE A 15 -19.21 8.07 3.21
N LYS A 16 -20.37 8.54 2.72
CA LYS A 16 -21.63 8.57 3.48
C LYS A 16 -21.98 7.18 4.01
N LYS A 17 -21.85 6.13 3.19
CA LYS A 17 -22.12 4.75 3.58
C LYS A 17 -21.15 4.25 4.64
N CYS A 18 -19.87 4.57 4.57
CA CYS A 18 -18.86 4.24 5.59
C CYS A 18 -19.14 4.92 6.92
N PHE A 19 -19.54 6.20 6.92
CA PHE A 19 -19.94 6.92 8.13
C PHE A 19 -21.21 6.34 8.76
N LEU A 20 -22.19 5.97 7.95
CA LEU A 20 -23.45 5.37 8.41
C LEU A 20 -23.27 3.93 8.93
N PHE A 21 -22.30 3.18 8.40
CA PHE A 21 -22.04 1.79 8.82
C PHE A 21 -21.23 1.68 10.12
N ASN A 22 -20.52 2.72 10.52
CA ASN A 22 -19.72 2.68 11.73
C ASN A 22 -20.58 3.10 12.93
N ASN A 23 -21.32 2.14 13.51
CA ASN A 23 -22.22 2.34 14.67
C ASN A 23 -21.57 2.99 15.90
N LYS A 24 -20.22 2.96 16.02
CA LYS A 24 -19.50 3.68 17.07
C LYS A 24 -19.40 5.19 16.79
N LEU A 25 -19.31 5.59 15.52
CA LEU A 25 -19.31 7.01 15.12
C LEU A 25 -20.72 7.60 15.14
N ASN A 26 -21.75 6.83 14.79
CA ASN A 26 -23.15 7.28 14.81
C ASN A 26 -23.65 7.76 16.19
N LYS A 27 -23.11 7.24 17.29
CA LYS A 27 -23.52 7.71 18.64
C LYS A 27 -23.07 9.14 18.97
N ASN A 28 -22.11 9.69 18.23
CA ASN A 28 -21.53 11.02 18.45
C ASN A 28 -21.83 12.03 17.36
N PHE A 29 -22.40 11.60 16.23
CA PHE A 29 -22.79 12.49 15.13
C PHE A 29 -24.30 12.72 15.17
N LYS A 30 -24.69 13.97 15.46
CA LYS A 30 -26.08 14.44 15.29
C LYS A 30 -26.37 14.63 13.80
N ASP A 31 -27.66 14.58 13.42
CA ASP A 31 -28.10 14.76 12.02
C ASP A 31 -27.59 16.08 11.39
N ASP A 32 -27.43 17.13 12.20
CA ASP A 32 -26.86 18.42 11.79
C ASP A 32 -25.41 18.28 11.21
N ASN A 33 -24.63 17.32 11.69
CA ASN A 33 -23.27 17.09 11.19
C ASN A 33 -23.27 16.36 9.83
N LEU A 34 -24.30 15.59 9.53
CA LEU A 34 -24.45 14.93 8.22
C LEU A 34 -24.87 15.96 7.16
N GLN A 35 -25.74 16.93 7.50
CA GLN A 35 -26.07 18.06 6.64
C GLN A 35 -24.83 18.93 6.37
N PHE A 36 -23.97 19.15 7.38
CA PHE A 36 -22.72 19.88 7.19
C PHE A 36 -21.81 19.23 6.16
N LEU A 37 -21.73 17.89 6.12
CA LEU A 37 -20.97 17.16 5.10
C LEU A 37 -21.51 17.35 3.67
N GLU A 38 -22.81 17.65 3.53
CA GLU A 38 -23.44 17.94 2.22
C GLU A 38 -23.08 19.34 1.69
N TYR A 39 -22.86 20.30 2.61
CA TYR A 39 -22.44 21.66 2.27
C TYR A 39 -20.93 21.80 2.03
N LEU A 40 -20.12 20.78 2.39
CA LEU A 40 -18.70 20.81 2.14
C LEU A 40 -18.43 20.69 0.63
N ASN A 41 -18.16 21.83 -0.01
CA ASN A 41 -17.65 21.85 -1.36
C ASN A 41 -16.13 21.58 -1.30
N PHE A 42 -15.75 20.33 -1.49
CA PHE A 42 -14.38 19.86 -1.34
C PHE A 42 -13.39 20.56 -2.29
N GLU A 43 -13.85 21.11 -3.40
CA GLU A 43 -13.02 21.93 -4.31
C GLU A 43 -12.47 23.20 -3.63
N LYS A 44 -13.12 23.67 -2.54
CA LYS A 44 -12.64 24.84 -1.76
C LYS A 44 -11.71 24.50 -0.61
N PHE A 45 -11.53 23.21 -0.29
CA PHE A 45 -10.62 22.79 0.80
C PHE A 45 -9.16 22.96 0.45
N ILE A 46 -8.80 22.69 -0.80
CA ILE A 46 -7.44 22.91 -1.29
C ILE A 46 -7.38 24.32 -1.83
N ASN A 47 -6.77 25.22 -1.08
CA ASN A 47 -6.58 26.61 -1.49
C ASN A 47 -5.12 27.04 -1.35
N SER A 48 -4.78 28.17 -1.98
CA SER A 48 -3.42 28.70 -2.00
C SER A 48 -2.90 29.19 -0.63
N GLU A 49 -3.80 29.36 0.34
CA GLU A 49 -3.47 29.81 1.70
C GLU A 49 -3.22 28.62 2.64
N MET A 50 -3.47 27.40 2.19
CA MET A 50 -3.26 26.21 2.97
C MET A 50 -1.77 26.02 3.29
N PRO A 51 -1.37 25.86 4.58
CA PRO A 51 0.01 25.56 4.93
C PRO A 51 0.50 24.29 4.18
N GLU A 52 1.72 24.33 3.66
CA GLU A 52 2.26 23.22 2.87
C GLU A 52 2.26 21.88 3.61
N CYS A 53 2.51 21.87 4.92
CA CYS A 53 2.45 20.67 5.74
C CYS A 53 1.05 20.03 5.73
N VAL A 54 0.00 20.86 5.67
CA VAL A 54 -1.40 20.40 5.56
C VAL A 54 -1.68 19.93 4.14
N PHE A 55 -1.25 20.69 3.13
CA PHE A 55 -1.42 20.33 1.71
C PHE A 55 -0.78 18.98 1.36
N TYR A 56 0.45 18.74 1.83
CA TYR A 56 1.17 17.48 1.60
C TYR A 56 0.90 16.41 2.65
N GLU A 57 0.04 16.68 3.65
CA GLU A 57 -0.27 15.75 4.76
C GLU A 57 0.96 15.21 5.49
N LEU A 58 1.99 16.02 5.60
CA LEU A 58 3.25 15.66 6.22
C LEU A 58 3.54 16.57 7.41
N PRO A 59 4.05 16.05 8.53
CA PRO A 59 4.51 16.88 9.64
C PRO A 59 5.61 17.86 9.17
N ASP A 60 5.63 19.06 9.73
CA ASP A 60 6.58 20.13 9.35
C ASP A 60 8.04 19.69 9.35
N PHE A 61 8.46 18.93 10.37
CA PHE A 61 9.83 18.46 10.48
C PHE A 61 10.21 17.54 9.30
N LEU A 62 9.28 16.68 8.88
CA LEU A 62 9.48 15.75 7.79
C LEU A 62 9.51 16.49 6.45
N LEU A 63 8.57 17.41 6.23
CA LEU A 63 8.53 18.25 5.02
C LEU A 63 9.80 19.08 4.86
N LYS A 64 10.31 19.69 5.95
CA LYS A 64 11.58 20.41 5.96
C LYS A 64 12.76 19.50 5.59
N SER A 65 12.77 18.26 6.10
CA SER A 65 13.80 17.28 5.79
C SER A 65 13.76 16.86 4.32
N ILE A 66 12.57 16.60 3.76
CA ILE A 66 12.37 16.25 2.36
C ILE A 66 12.85 17.41 1.45
N LYS A 67 12.45 18.64 1.72
CA LYS A 67 12.89 19.82 0.96
C LYS A 67 14.42 19.95 0.95
N ARG A 68 15.08 19.77 2.09
CA ARG A 68 16.53 19.85 2.21
C ARG A 68 17.24 18.77 1.40
N ASN A 69 16.75 17.54 1.42
CA ASN A 69 17.42 16.38 0.82
C ASN A 69 17.11 16.22 -0.68
N PHE A 70 15.90 16.54 -1.11
CA PHE A 70 15.42 16.30 -2.47
C PHE A 70 15.32 17.57 -3.33
N LYS A 71 15.64 18.75 -2.76
CA LYS A 71 15.73 20.04 -3.47
C LYS A 71 14.60 20.27 -4.50
N LEU A 72 14.89 20.08 -5.79
CA LEU A 72 13.93 20.34 -6.88
C LEU A 72 12.81 19.29 -6.97
N ASP A 73 13.05 18.08 -6.51
CA ASP A 73 12.10 16.95 -6.62
C ASP A 73 11.25 16.73 -5.36
N TRP A 74 11.41 17.57 -4.34
CA TRP A 74 10.76 17.38 -3.04
C TRP A 74 9.23 17.26 -3.11
N LYS A 75 8.57 17.93 -4.06
CA LYS A 75 7.11 17.87 -4.24
C LYS A 75 6.65 16.48 -4.66
N ASN A 76 7.33 15.88 -5.64
CA ASN A 76 7.04 14.53 -6.11
C ASN A 76 7.29 13.50 -5.00
N VAL A 77 8.36 13.67 -4.24
CA VAL A 77 8.66 12.83 -3.08
C VAL A 77 7.56 12.94 -2.02
N ALA A 78 7.13 14.18 -1.70
CA ALA A 78 6.07 14.41 -0.72
C ALA A 78 4.74 13.78 -1.16
N LEU A 79 4.36 13.90 -2.42
CA LEU A 79 3.16 13.29 -2.98
C LEU A 79 3.24 11.76 -2.98
N SER A 80 4.39 11.20 -3.38
CA SER A 80 4.58 9.75 -3.44
C SER A 80 4.49 9.05 -2.07
N LEU A 81 4.80 9.77 -0.98
CA LEU A 81 4.65 9.24 0.38
C LEU A 81 3.17 9.05 0.79
N ASN A 82 2.26 9.75 0.13
CA ASN A 82 0.81 9.66 0.38
C ASN A 82 0.11 8.67 -0.56
N GLU A 83 0.84 8.14 -1.56
CA GLU A 83 0.29 7.11 -2.43
C GLU A 83 0.08 5.78 -1.69
N GLU A 84 -0.94 5.05 -2.08
CA GLU A 84 -1.19 3.73 -1.53
C GLU A 84 -0.05 2.76 -1.89
N ALA A 85 0.55 2.15 -0.87
CA ALA A 85 1.60 1.18 -1.09
C ALA A 85 1.07 -0.07 -1.82
N PHE A 86 1.80 -0.49 -2.85
CA PHE A 86 1.50 -1.75 -3.53
C PHE A 86 1.71 -2.95 -2.61
N VAL A 87 0.91 -3.98 -2.83
CA VAL A 87 1.11 -5.29 -2.20
C VAL A 87 1.84 -6.18 -3.20
N ASP A 88 3.07 -6.55 -2.87
CA ASP A 88 3.85 -7.50 -3.66
C ASP A 88 3.85 -8.86 -2.96
N LEU A 89 3.75 -9.91 -3.76
CA LEU A 89 3.81 -11.29 -3.34
C LEU A 89 5.10 -11.93 -3.86
N ARG A 90 5.77 -12.72 -3.03
CA ARG A 90 6.87 -13.59 -3.44
C ARG A 90 6.35 -15.00 -3.61
N VAL A 91 6.63 -15.61 -4.74
CA VAL A 91 6.35 -17.03 -4.99
C VAL A 91 7.41 -17.88 -4.30
N ASN A 92 6.97 -18.90 -3.57
CA ASN A 92 7.83 -19.84 -2.90
C ASN A 92 8.22 -20.98 -3.86
N MET A 93 9.44 -20.92 -4.39
CA MET A 93 9.96 -21.92 -5.34
C MET A 93 10.23 -23.30 -4.71
N LEU A 94 10.22 -23.41 -3.39
CA LEU A 94 10.31 -24.71 -2.69
C LEU A 94 8.99 -25.51 -2.76
N LYS A 95 7.92 -24.87 -3.15
CA LYS A 95 6.63 -25.49 -3.45
C LYS A 95 6.54 -25.69 -4.97
N ASN A 96 6.15 -26.85 -5.42
CA ASN A 96 6.13 -27.26 -6.83
C ASN A 96 5.20 -26.44 -7.76
N LYS A 97 5.21 -25.10 -7.62
CA LYS A 97 4.47 -24.14 -8.44
C LYS A 97 5.37 -23.04 -8.96
N THR A 98 5.22 -22.73 -10.24
CA THR A 98 5.92 -21.63 -10.87
C THR A 98 5.19 -20.30 -10.58
N ARG A 99 5.86 -19.17 -10.89
CA ARG A 99 5.25 -17.84 -10.82
C ARG A 99 4.02 -17.73 -11.71
N ASP A 100 4.07 -18.34 -12.90
CA ASP A 100 2.97 -18.28 -13.86
C ASP A 100 1.76 -19.12 -13.38
N ASP A 101 1.98 -20.25 -12.74
CA ASP A 101 0.90 -21.04 -12.11
C ASP A 101 0.18 -20.22 -11.03
N ILE A 102 0.95 -19.52 -10.20
CA ILE A 102 0.39 -18.67 -9.15
C ILE A 102 -0.36 -17.47 -9.76
N LEU A 103 0.22 -16.84 -10.79
CA LEU A 103 -0.41 -15.72 -11.49
C LEU A 103 -1.77 -16.13 -12.09
N ASN A 104 -1.82 -17.29 -12.73
CA ASN A 104 -3.06 -17.84 -13.29
C ASN A 104 -4.07 -18.17 -12.19
N SER A 105 -3.64 -18.82 -11.12
CA SER A 105 -4.52 -19.13 -9.97
C SER A 105 -5.10 -17.86 -9.31
N LEU A 106 -4.36 -16.74 -9.28
CA LEU A 106 -4.88 -15.47 -8.78
C LEU A 106 -5.88 -14.84 -9.76
N LYS A 107 -5.65 -14.94 -11.06
CA LYS A 107 -6.57 -14.46 -12.10
C LYS A 107 -7.88 -15.23 -12.12
N GLU A 108 -7.84 -16.56 -11.91
CA GLU A 108 -9.05 -17.42 -11.83
C GLU A 108 -10.00 -17.01 -10.71
N ILE A 109 -9.51 -16.33 -9.69
CA ILE A 109 -10.32 -15.79 -8.58
C ILE A 109 -10.50 -14.27 -8.67
N ASP A 110 -10.39 -13.70 -9.88
CA ASP A 110 -10.58 -12.28 -10.18
C ASP A 110 -9.68 -11.32 -9.36
N VAL A 111 -8.48 -11.76 -8.96
CA VAL A 111 -7.50 -10.90 -8.31
C VAL A 111 -6.67 -10.18 -9.36
N PRO A 112 -6.84 -8.86 -9.55
CA PRO A 112 -6.08 -8.11 -10.52
C PRO A 112 -4.62 -8.03 -10.09
N CYS A 113 -3.74 -8.65 -10.88
CA CYS A 113 -2.31 -8.76 -10.57
C CYS A 113 -1.46 -8.77 -11.84
N LYS A 114 -0.19 -8.46 -11.68
CA LYS A 114 0.82 -8.52 -12.74
C LYS A 114 2.15 -9.02 -12.19
N ILE A 115 3.04 -9.47 -13.07
CA ILE A 115 4.41 -9.78 -12.69
C ILE A 115 5.14 -8.53 -12.20
N SER A 116 5.98 -8.67 -11.19
CA SER A 116 6.86 -7.61 -10.71
C SER A 116 7.90 -7.24 -11.75
N LYS A 117 8.36 -5.99 -11.73
CA LYS A 117 9.27 -5.47 -12.76
C LYS A 117 10.69 -6.05 -12.64
N TYR A 118 11.18 -6.22 -11.43
CA TYR A 118 12.57 -6.56 -11.16
C TYR A 118 12.74 -7.94 -10.53
N SER A 119 11.82 -8.37 -9.66
CA SER A 119 11.91 -9.67 -9.03
C SER A 119 11.39 -10.78 -9.95
N PRO A 120 12.19 -11.83 -10.24
CA PRO A 120 11.73 -12.98 -11.00
C PRO A 120 10.68 -13.83 -10.26
N LEU A 121 10.55 -13.66 -8.95
CA LEU A 121 9.61 -14.39 -8.10
C LEU A 121 8.41 -13.52 -7.70
N GLY A 122 8.39 -12.27 -8.12
CA GLY A 122 7.43 -11.27 -7.65
C GLY A 122 6.15 -11.22 -8.49
N ILE A 123 5.02 -11.06 -7.80
CA ILE A 123 3.72 -10.73 -8.35
C ILE A 123 3.21 -9.50 -7.62
N ARG A 124 2.82 -8.45 -8.34
CA ARG A 124 2.24 -7.23 -7.79
C ARG A 124 0.73 -7.26 -7.90
N LEU A 125 0.05 -7.06 -6.79
CA LEU A 125 -1.39 -6.86 -6.77
C LEU A 125 -1.71 -5.42 -7.22
N LEU A 126 -2.68 -5.26 -8.11
CA LEU A 126 -3.12 -3.96 -8.62
C LEU A 126 -4.22 -3.33 -7.74
N LYS A 127 -4.80 -4.12 -6.83
CA LYS A 127 -5.76 -3.69 -5.81
C LYS A 127 -5.49 -4.45 -4.53
N ARG A 128 -5.82 -3.86 -3.39
CA ARG A 128 -5.77 -4.58 -2.11
C ARG A 128 -6.72 -5.78 -2.15
N PHE A 129 -6.23 -6.91 -1.71
CA PHE A 129 -6.97 -8.16 -1.61
C PHE A 129 -6.64 -8.83 -0.27
N PRO A 130 -7.60 -9.44 0.45
CA PRO A 130 -7.37 -10.10 1.73
C PRO A 130 -6.61 -11.42 1.56
N ILE A 131 -5.33 -11.32 1.20
CA ILE A 131 -4.48 -12.46 0.82
C ILE A 131 -4.32 -13.48 1.94
N ASN A 132 -4.37 -13.05 3.22
CA ASN A 132 -4.22 -13.92 4.38
C ASN A 132 -5.28 -15.03 4.46
N GLY A 133 -6.46 -14.78 3.90
CA GLY A 133 -7.54 -15.79 3.78
C GLY A 133 -7.34 -16.77 2.63
N ASN A 134 -6.46 -16.46 1.67
CA ASN A 134 -6.29 -17.23 0.45
C ASN A 134 -5.57 -18.55 0.68
N LYS A 135 -5.98 -19.60 -0.03
CA LYS A 135 -5.38 -20.95 0.05
C LYS A 135 -3.91 -20.95 -0.33
N LEU A 136 -3.50 -20.16 -1.33
CA LEU A 136 -2.11 -20.07 -1.76
C LEU A 136 -1.20 -19.49 -0.66
N PHE A 137 -1.68 -18.53 0.12
CA PHE A 137 -0.95 -17.98 1.26
C PHE A 137 -0.89 -18.99 2.41
N LYS A 138 -2.01 -19.58 2.79
CA LYS A 138 -2.10 -20.57 3.88
C LYS A 138 -1.26 -21.81 3.62
N SER A 139 -1.11 -22.23 2.37
CA SER A 139 -0.27 -23.36 1.97
C SER A 139 1.22 -23.00 1.80
N GLY A 140 1.59 -21.73 2.00
CA GLY A 140 2.95 -21.23 1.85
C GLY A 140 3.46 -21.22 0.41
N ASN A 141 2.58 -21.22 -0.60
CA ASN A 141 2.98 -21.04 -2.01
C ASN A 141 3.37 -19.59 -2.33
N ILE A 142 2.84 -18.65 -1.57
CA ILE A 142 3.14 -17.22 -1.68
C ILE A 142 3.34 -16.59 -0.31
N GLU A 143 4.12 -15.54 -0.26
CA GLU A 143 4.36 -14.70 0.91
C GLU A 143 4.19 -13.22 0.55
N ILE A 144 3.73 -12.40 1.49
CA ILE A 144 3.69 -10.95 1.31
C ILE A 144 5.10 -10.41 1.54
N GLN A 145 5.73 -9.92 0.49
CA GLN A 145 7.07 -9.34 0.57
C GLN A 145 7.28 -8.32 -0.54
N GLY A 146 7.66 -7.08 -0.17
CA GLY A 146 7.95 -6.02 -1.14
C GLY A 146 9.06 -6.41 -2.11
N GLU A 147 8.94 -5.98 -3.37
CA GLU A 147 9.84 -6.36 -4.46
C GLU A 147 11.32 -6.10 -4.14
N ALA A 148 11.65 -4.95 -3.55
CA ALA A 148 13.03 -4.61 -3.14
C ALA A 148 13.60 -5.60 -2.10
N SER A 149 12.75 -6.06 -1.17
CA SER A 149 13.14 -7.07 -0.17
C SER A 149 13.40 -8.44 -0.80
N GLN A 150 12.66 -8.81 -1.84
CA GLN A 150 12.88 -10.04 -2.61
C GLN A 150 14.25 -10.00 -3.32
N LEU A 151 14.61 -8.85 -3.91
CA LEU A 151 15.87 -8.65 -4.59
C LEU A 151 17.07 -8.77 -3.65
N SER A 152 16.96 -8.35 -2.39
CA SER A 152 18.06 -8.42 -1.42
C SER A 152 18.60 -9.85 -1.27
N ALA A 153 17.72 -10.83 -1.15
CA ALA A 153 18.12 -12.24 -1.04
C ALA A 153 18.74 -12.78 -2.35
N LEU A 154 18.22 -12.36 -3.49
CA LEU A 154 18.75 -12.76 -4.81
C LEU A 154 20.13 -12.16 -5.07
N ILE A 155 20.34 -10.88 -4.73
CA ILE A 155 21.62 -10.18 -4.93
C ILE A 155 22.71 -10.77 -4.02
N LEU A 156 22.36 -11.26 -2.82
CA LEU A 156 23.28 -11.94 -1.94
C LEU A 156 23.94 -13.17 -2.62
N GLY A 157 23.19 -13.84 -3.49
CA GLY A 157 23.73 -14.95 -4.29
C GLY A 157 24.22 -16.14 -3.47
N ALA A 158 23.59 -16.40 -2.31
CA ALA A 158 23.93 -17.52 -1.45
C ALA A 158 23.85 -18.85 -2.21
N LYS A 159 24.90 -19.71 -2.04
CA LYS A 159 25.00 -21.02 -2.69
C LYS A 159 25.13 -22.12 -1.63
N PRO A 160 24.75 -23.36 -1.94
CA PRO A 160 24.98 -24.50 -1.06
C PRO A 160 26.43 -24.56 -0.58
N GLY A 161 26.62 -24.79 0.73
CA GLY A 161 27.93 -24.81 1.38
C GLY A 161 28.44 -23.46 1.89
N MET A 162 27.79 -22.34 1.57
CA MET A 162 28.12 -21.04 2.14
C MET A 162 27.51 -20.89 3.54
N GLN A 163 28.25 -20.22 4.42
CA GLN A 163 27.74 -19.75 5.70
C GLN A 163 27.18 -18.33 5.51
N VAL A 164 25.90 -18.12 5.81
CA VAL A 164 25.22 -16.84 5.68
C VAL A 164 24.65 -16.44 7.02
N ALA A 165 24.89 -15.20 7.44
CA ALA A 165 24.31 -14.64 8.66
C ALA A 165 23.37 -13.49 8.31
N ASP A 166 22.12 -13.60 8.71
CA ASP A 166 21.15 -12.49 8.69
C ASP A 166 21.13 -11.84 10.08
N ILE A 167 21.94 -10.81 10.27
CA ILE A 167 22.08 -10.11 11.56
C ILE A 167 20.91 -9.17 11.88
N CYS A 168 20.02 -8.93 10.93
CA CYS A 168 18.82 -8.10 11.07
C CYS A 168 17.57 -8.85 10.64
N ALA A 169 17.52 -10.14 10.86
CA ALA A 169 16.47 -11.04 10.38
C ALA A 169 15.04 -10.59 10.71
N GLY A 170 14.84 -10.03 11.91
CA GLY A 170 13.51 -9.69 12.40
C GLY A 170 12.61 -10.93 12.42
N ALA A 171 11.51 -10.91 11.65
CA ALA A 171 10.60 -12.06 11.49
C ALA A 171 11.07 -13.08 10.42
N GLY A 172 12.28 -12.98 9.91
CA GLY A 172 12.82 -13.91 8.92
C GLY A 172 12.34 -13.74 7.49
N GLY A 173 11.75 -12.60 7.16
CA GLY A 173 11.15 -12.38 5.82
C GLY A 173 12.14 -12.38 4.65
N LYS A 174 13.44 -12.30 4.92
CA LYS A 174 14.53 -12.33 3.91
C LYS A 174 15.49 -13.52 4.09
N SER A 175 15.39 -14.21 5.22
CA SER A 175 16.24 -15.37 5.58
C SER A 175 15.80 -16.64 4.87
#